data_f36b7539deaa1a355be187955dd055cc
#
_entry.id   f36b7539deaa1a355be187955dd055cc
#
_cell.length_a   1.000
_cell.length_b   1.000
_cell.length_c   1.000
_cell.angle_alpha   90.00
_cell.angle_beta   90.00
_cell.angle_gamma   90.00
#
_symmetry.space_group_name_H-M   'P 1'
#
loop_
_entity.id
_entity.type
_entity.pdbx_description
1 polymer ?
#
loop_
_entity_poly.entity_id
_entity_poly.type
_entity_poly.pdbx_seq_one_letter_code
_entity_poly.pdbx_strand_id
1 'polypeptide(L)'
;MSKLVTVVAEDVQMWNKLSIRIKVTLLTAAVLCVISVLLFLFNIESASNIFIIPDNVDIPFNSDASFTFDFDIAQRVFRINSLYTLIIFSVAGTALMWWVVGKVLMPLNKFSREIKKLDITKINDDIHIVKSTDELGDLQNAFNHMLGNIRESYERQKRFSQNAAHELKTPVAAIRANLEVLNLDEEPEIEDYKDFVEVVGRQIEMMNSIVVGLRLLSNEESLNIEKVYLYKIINEIIEDLDYKIKEKNQNIEFTCDNKNMTIDADRVLIKQAIFNIVHNAIRYSWENAFIEIKLGDNSLSIKNHGESIPKESLEKIFEAFYCVDKSRAKKFGGSGLGLAIVKEILDRHKFRISANSVDGDFVEFIIDFKG
;
A
#
# COMPACT_ATOMS: atom_id res chain seq x y z
N MET A 1 -17.72 -35.84 -31.96
CA MET A 1 -17.73 -34.51 -31.33
C MET A 1 -16.64 -34.38 -30.25
N SER A 2 -16.39 -35.37 -29.36
CA SER A 2 -15.42 -35.26 -28.26
C SER A 2 -13.94 -35.11 -28.74
N LYS A 3 -13.51 -35.79 -29.79
CA LYS A 3 -12.11 -35.67 -30.31
C LYS A 3 -11.76 -34.32 -30.90
N LEU A 4 -12.73 -33.60 -31.49
CA LEU A 4 -12.51 -32.26 -32.03
C LEU A 4 -12.34 -31.20 -30.91
N VAL A 5 -13.11 -31.36 -29.82
CA VAL A 5 -13.03 -30.48 -28.63
C VAL A 5 -11.70 -30.66 -27.90
N THR A 6 -11.18 -31.88 -27.84
CA THR A 6 -9.88 -32.14 -27.20
C THR A 6 -8.70 -31.56 -28.01
N VAL A 7 -8.72 -31.69 -29.34
CA VAL A 7 -7.69 -31.11 -30.21
C VAL A 7 -7.70 -29.58 -30.14
N VAL A 8 -8.87 -28.94 -30.18
CA VAL A 8 -8.99 -27.48 -30.03
C VAL A 8 -8.53 -27.01 -28.67
N ALA A 9 -8.79 -27.78 -27.61
CA ALA A 9 -8.32 -27.44 -26.23
C ALA A 9 -6.79 -27.56 -26.10
N GLU A 10 -6.17 -28.55 -26.72
CA GLU A 10 -4.71 -28.73 -26.77
C GLU A 10 -4.04 -27.61 -27.59
N ASP A 11 -4.61 -27.23 -28.73
CA ASP A 11 -4.10 -26.13 -29.55
C ASP A 11 -4.19 -24.77 -28.83
N VAL A 12 -5.28 -24.49 -28.11
CA VAL A 12 -5.44 -23.27 -27.28
C VAL A 12 -4.43 -23.28 -26.14
N GLN A 13 -4.17 -24.42 -25.54
CA GLN A 13 -3.18 -24.56 -24.45
C GLN A 13 -1.75 -24.36 -24.96
N MET A 14 -1.43 -24.87 -26.14
CA MET A 14 -0.14 -24.67 -26.80
C MET A 14 0.05 -23.21 -27.23
N TRP A 15 -0.98 -22.57 -27.77
CA TRP A 15 -0.97 -21.14 -28.11
C TRP A 15 -0.68 -20.27 -26.87
N ASN A 16 -1.27 -20.56 -25.73
CA ASN A 16 -1.06 -19.81 -24.50
C ASN A 16 0.37 -19.89 -23.94
N LYS A 17 1.11 -20.95 -24.25
CA LYS A 17 2.53 -21.14 -23.85
C LYS A 17 3.51 -20.37 -24.74
N LEU A 18 3.11 -19.90 -25.91
CA LEU A 18 3.99 -19.15 -26.80
C LEU A 18 4.25 -17.73 -26.28
N SER A 19 5.49 -17.23 -26.48
CA SER A 19 5.82 -15.85 -26.13
C SER A 19 5.01 -14.86 -26.98
N ILE A 20 4.74 -13.68 -26.41
CA ILE A 20 4.00 -12.59 -27.10
C ILE A 20 4.65 -12.28 -28.44
N ARG A 21 5.99 -12.28 -28.51
CA ARG A 21 6.75 -12.07 -29.74
C ARG A 21 6.36 -13.07 -30.81
N ILE A 22 6.30 -14.35 -30.49
CA ILE A 22 5.92 -15.42 -31.43
C ILE A 22 4.46 -15.26 -31.87
N LYS A 23 3.55 -15.00 -30.92
CA LYS A 23 2.11 -14.80 -31.25
C LYS A 23 1.88 -13.65 -32.22
N VAL A 24 2.49 -12.50 -31.94
CA VAL A 24 2.36 -11.31 -32.81
C VAL A 24 2.98 -11.58 -34.17
N THR A 25 4.14 -12.21 -34.24
CA THR A 25 4.79 -12.54 -35.54
C THR A 25 3.96 -13.52 -36.36
N LEU A 26 3.39 -14.56 -35.74
CA LEU A 26 2.54 -15.53 -36.44
C LEU A 26 1.24 -14.86 -36.94
N LEU A 27 0.62 -13.98 -36.13
CA LEU A 27 -0.58 -13.27 -36.53
C LEU A 27 -0.27 -12.34 -37.74
N THR A 28 0.82 -11.58 -37.67
CA THR A 28 1.21 -10.68 -38.77
C THR A 28 1.63 -11.45 -40.01
N ALA A 29 2.30 -12.60 -39.87
CA ALA A 29 2.61 -13.48 -40.99
C ALA A 29 1.34 -14.01 -41.69
N ALA A 30 0.34 -14.41 -40.90
CA ALA A 30 -0.95 -14.87 -41.44
C ALA A 30 -1.67 -13.74 -42.18
N VAL A 31 -1.73 -12.54 -41.65
CA VAL A 31 -2.32 -11.36 -42.30
C VAL A 31 -1.59 -11.01 -43.59
N LEU A 32 -0.23 -10.99 -43.58
CA LEU A 32 0.58 -10.75 -44.76
C LEU A 32 0.34 -11.81 -45.83
N CYS A 33 0.23 -13.08 -45.46
CA CYS A 33 -0.07 -14.17 -46.35
C CYS A 33 -1.42 -13.99 -47.04
N VAL A 34 -2.48 -13.66 -46.27
CA VAL A 34 -3.82 -13.41 -46.84
C VAL A 34 -3.80 -12.21 -47.82
N ILE A 35 -3.20 -11.09 -47.42
CA ILE A 35 -3.08 -9.92 -48.27
C ILE A 35 -2.29 -10.24 -49.56
N SER A 36 -1.20 -11.01 -49.41
CA SER A 36 -0.37 -11.41 -50.53
C SER A 36 -1.12 -12.31 -51.52
N VAL A 37 -1.93 -13.25 -51.02
CA VAL A 37 -2.77 -14.11 -51.87
C VAL A 37 -3.84 -13.31 -52.59
N LEU A 38 -4.50 -12.36 -51.92
CA LEU A 38 -5.50 -11.47 -52.56
C LEU A 38 -4.88 -10.61 -53.66
N LEU A 39 -3.70 -10.04 -53.40
CA LEU A 39 -2.96 -9.27 -54.39
C LEU A 39 -2.53 -10.14 -55.61
N PHE A 40 -2.12 -11.38 -55.35
CA PHE A 40 -1.77 -12.33 -56.40
C PHE A 40 -2.98 -12.65 -57.31
N LEU A 41 -4.14 -12.95 -56.72
CA LEU A 41 -5.38 -13.21 -57.43
C LEU A 41 -5.81 -11.99 -58.27
N PHE A 42 -5.74 -10.79 -57.66
CA PHE A 42 -6.02 -9.52 -58.36
C PHE A 42 -5.08 -9.29 -59.53
N ASN A 43 -3.77 -9.54 -59.37
CA ASN A 43 -2.78 -9.41 -60.43
C ASN A 43 -3.04 -10.40 -61.59
N ILE A 44 -3.46 -11.65 -61.30
CA ILE A 44 -3.82 -12.63 -62.34
C ILE A 44 -5.05 -12.14 -63.14
N GLU A 45 -6.08 -11.66 -62.46
CA GLU A 45 -7.30 -11.16 -63.09
C GLU A 45 -7.01 -9.89 -63.94
N SER A 46 -6.22 -8.96 -63.38
CA SER A 46 -5.79 -7.77 -64.15
C SER A 46 -4.95 -8.12 -65.37
N ALA A 47 -4.05 -9.09 -65.24
CA ALA A 47 -3.25 -9.55 -66.38
C ALA A 47 -4.11 -10.17 -67.48
N SER A 48 -5.14 -10.97 -67.11
CA SER A 48 -6.07 -11.53 -68.08
C SER A 48 -6.81 -10.47 -68.91
N ASN A 49 -7.17 -9.36 -68.23
CA ASN A 49 -7.86 -8.23 -68.89
C ASN A 49 -6.94 -7.35 -69.74
N ILE A 50 -5.65 -7.26 -69.41
CA ILE A 50 -4.66 -6.46 -70.20
C ILE A 50 -4.24 -7.22 -71.46
N PHE A 51 -4.22 -8.53 -71.41
CA PHE A 51 -3.81 -9.36 -72.57
C PHE A 51 -4.99 -9.79 -73.48
N ILE A 52 -6.20 -9.21 -73.34
CA ILE A 52 -7.29 -9.42 -74.27
C ILE A 52 -7.05 -8.52 -75.49
N ILE A 53 -6.86 -9.15 -76.65
CA ILE A 53 -6.84 -8.40 -77.94
C ILE A 53 -8.30 -7.97 -78.21
N PRO A 54 -8.62 -6.67 -78.47
CA PRO A 54 -9.95 -6.28 -78.91
C PRO A 54 -10.22 -6.92 -80.25
N ASP A 55 -11.38 -7.51 -80.42
CA ASP A 55 -11.81 -8.19 -81.67
C ASP A 55 -11.81 -7.28 -82.90
N ASN A 56 -11.57 -5.98 -82.80
CA ASN A 56 -11.65 -4.97 -83.84
C ASN A 56 -10.31 -4.33 -84.23
N VAL A 57 -9.17 -4.96 -83.91
CA VAL A 57 -7.86 -4.46 -84.35
C VAL A 57 -7.53 -5.13 -85.69
N ASP A 58 -7.84 -4.47 -86.82
CA ASP A 58 -7.32 -4.82 -88.15
C ASP A 58 -5.80 -4.65 -88.16
N ILE A 59 -5.08 -5.75 -87.98
CA ILE A 59 -3.61 -5.78 -88.10
C ILE A 59 -3.32 -5.80 -89.61
N PRO A 60 -2.73 -4.73 -90.16
CA PRO A 60 -2.36 -4.78 -91.55
C PRO A 60 -1.31 -5.82 -91.78
N PHE A 61 -1.67 -6.90 -92.44
CA PHE A 61 -0.79 -7.94 -92.90
C PHE A 61 0.24 -7.41 -93.88
N ASN A 62 1.39 -6.96 -93.35
CA ASN A 62 2.55 -6.75 -94.20
C ASN A 62 3.56 -7.85 -93.96
N SER A 63 3.87 -8.61 -94.99
CA SER A 63 4.25 -9.99 -95.05
C SER A 63 5.71 -10.36 -94.71
N ASP A 64 6.49 -9.57 -94.04
CA ASP A 64 7.90 -9.96 -93.81
C ASP A 64 8.42 -9.94 -92.34
N ALA A 65 7.55 -9.81 -91.28
CA ALA A 65 7.96 -10.04 -89.89
C ALA A 65 6.85 -10.80 -89.19
N SER A 66 7.05 -12.12 -89.04
CA SER A 66 6.23 -12.97 -88.17
C SER A 66 6.49 -12.60 -86.71
N PHE A 67 5.91 -11.50 -86.24
CA PHE A 67 5.85 -11.20 -84.82
C PHE A 67 4.72 -12.05 -84.27
N THR A 68 5.00 -13.33 -84.00
CA THR A 68 4.13 -14.16 -83.16
C THR A 68 4.35 -13.74 -81.75
N PHE A 69 3.52 -12.79 -81.29
CA PHE A 69 3.48 -12.47 -79.86
C PHE A 69 2.83 -13.66 -79.14
N ASP A 70 3.69 -14.53 -78.50
CA ASP A 70 3.17 -15.68 -77.79
C ASP A 70 2.61 -15.23 -76.40
N PHE A 71 1.33 -14.85 -76.40
CA PHE A 71 0.60 -14.41 -75.25
C PHE A 71 0.63 -15.42 -74.10
N ASP A 72 0.66 -16.72 -74.39
CA ASP A 72 0.69 -17.77 -73.39
C ASP A 72 2.03 -17.76 -72.62
N ILE A 73 3.14 -17.51 -73.32
CA ILE A 73 4.46 -17.38 -72.75
C ILE A 73 4.50 -16.10 -71.87
N ALA A 74 4.04 -14.97 -72.32
CA ALA A 74 4.01 -13.69 -71.60
C ALA A 74 3.19 -13.83 -70.31
N GLN A 75 2.00 -14.41 -70.37
CA GLN A 75 1.15 -14.67 -69.25
C GLN A 75 1.76 -15.66 -68.22
N ARG A 76 2.45 -16.68 -68.70
CA ARG A 76 3.14 -17.63 -67.84
C ARG A 76 4.31 -17.00 -67.11
N VAL A 77 5.14 -16.21 -67.79
CA VAL A 77 6.24 -15.44 -67.19
C VAL A 77 5.73 -14.45 -66.16
N PHE A 78 4.64 -13.74 -66.47
CA PHE A 78 4.01 -12.79 -65.54
C PHE A 78 3.55 -13.52 -64.23
N ARG A 79 2.84 -14.65 -64.37
CA ARG A 79 2.40 -15.45 -63.21
C ARG A 79 3.57 -15.93 -62.35
N ILE A 80 4.63 -16.42 -62.98
CA ILE A 80 5.81 -16.88 -62.29
C ILE A 80 6.52 -15.77 -61.55
N ASN A 81 6.71 -14.60 -62.17
CA ASN A 81 7.33 -13.44 -61.56
C ASN A 81 6.46 -12.87 -60.41
N SER A 82 5.14 -12.84 -60.59
CA SER A 82 4.21 -12.44 -59.51
C SER A 82 4.28 -13.38 -58.30
N LEU A 83 4.46 -14.70 -58.54
CA LEU A 83 4.65 -15.68 -57.44
C LEU A 83 5.96 -15.45 -56.70
N TYR A 84 7.08 -15.22 -57.40
CA TYR A 84 8.38 -14.93 -56.79
C TYR A 84 8.33 -13.64 -55.96
N THR A 85 7.76 -12.56 -56.49
CA THR A 85 7.63 -11.30 -55.77
C THR A 85 6.78 -11.46 -54.52
N LEU A 86 5.68 -12.19 -54.59
CA LEU A 86 4.83 -12.53 -53.43
C LEU A 86 5.62 -13.24 -52.34
N ILE A 87 6.36 -14.27 -52.66
CA ILE A 87 7.16 -15.04 -51.69
C ILE A 87 8.23 -14.15 -51.04
N ILE A 88 8.97 -13.36 -51.87
CA ILE A 88 10.04 -12.49 -51.37
C ILE A 88 9.48 -11.45 -50.41
N PHE A 89 8.41 -10.75 -50.76
CA PHE A 89 7.82 -9.73 -49.87
C PHE A 89 7.20 -10.33 -48.63
N SER A 90 6.60 -11.51 -48.66
CA SER A 90 6.03 -12.21 -47.54
C SER A 90 7.13 -12.62 -46.54
N VAL A 91 8.22 -13.18 -47.03
CA VAL A 91 9.38 -13.58 -46.17
C VAL A 91 10.06 -12.33 -45.58
N ALA A 92 10.34 -11.33 -46.43
CA ALA A 92 10.99 -10.10 -45.97
C ALA A 92 10.12 -9.35 -44.94
N GLY A 93 8.81 -9.25 -45.17
CA GLY A 93 7.86 -8.62 -44.23
C GLY A 93 7.77 -9.35 -42.89
N THR A 94 7.75 -10.68 -42.92
CA THR A 94 7.75 -11.49 -41.68
C THR A 94 9.05 -11.33 -40.92
N ALA A 95 10.20 -11.33 -41.59
CA ALA A 95 11.51 -11.13 -40.98
C ALA A 95 11.64 -9.73 -40.34
N LEU A 96 11.17 -8.71 -41.05
CA LEU A 96 11.13 -7.32 -40.55
C LEU A 96 10.28 -7.23 -39.27
N MET A 97 9.06 -7.80 -39.31
CA MET A 97 8.18 -7.82 -38.14
C MET A 97 8.78 -8.53 -36.94
N TRP A 98 9.44 -9.67 -37.18
CA TRP A 98 10.16 -10.39 -36.10
C TRP A 98 11.20 -9.48 -35.44
N TRP A 99 11.95 -8.74 -36.22
CA TRP A 99 12.98 -7.82 -35.72
C TRP A 99 12.37 -6.64 -34.96
N VAL A 100 11.36 -5.96 -35.51
CA VAL A 100 10.67 -4.81 -34.91
C VAL A 100 10.02 -5.20 -33.59
N VAL A 101 9.21 -6.27 -33.57
CA VAL A 101 8.53 -6.74 -32.35
C VAL A 101 9.55 -7.15 -31.28
N GLY A 102 10.67 -7.75 -31.69
CA GLY A 102 11.76 -8.08 -30.78
C GLY A 102 12.36 -6.84 -30.10
N LYS A 103 12.55 -5.76 -30.86
CA LYS A 103 13.13 -4.52 -30.36
C LYS A 103 12.14 -3.74 -29.46
N VAL A 104 10.87 -3.68 -29.85
CA VAL A 104 9.81 -3.01 -29.09
C VAL A 104 9.49 -3.73 -27.77
N LEU A 105 9.53 -5.06 -27.74
CA LEU A 105 9.24 -5.83 -26.52
C LEU A 105 10.46 -6.04 -25.61
N MET A 106 11.66 -5.67 -26.04
CA MET A 106 12.89 -5.84 -25.23
C MET A 106 12.82 -5.10 -23.89
N PRO A 107 12.42 -3.83 -23.82
CA PRO A 107 12.33 -3.10 -22.55
C PRO A 107 11.32 -3.73 -21.59
N LEU A 108 10.16 -4.17 -22.08
CA LEU A 108 9.13 -4.83 -21.29
C LEU A 108 9.64 -6.16 -20.68
N ASN A 109 10.40 -6.94 -21.45
CA ASN A 109 11.01 -8.17 -20.96
C ASN A 109 12.09 -7.90 -19.88
N LYS A 110 12.86 -6.82 -20.03
CA LYS A 110 13.82 -6.39 -19.01
C LYS A 110 13.09 -5.99 -17.73
N PHE A 111 12.05 -5.15 -17.83
CA PHE A 111 11.21 -4.73 -16.71
C PHE A 111 10.63 -5.93 -15.95
N SER A 112 10.01 -6.88 -16.68
CA SER A 112 9.48 -8.11 -16.09
C SER A 112 10.55 -8.94 -15.37
N ARG A 113 11.78 -8.99 -15.88
CA ARG A 113 12.88 -9.73 -15.23
C ARG A 113 13.36 -9.05 -13.96
N GLU A 114 13.44 -7.72 -13.94
CA GLU A 114 13.85 -7.00 -12.75
C GLU A 114 12.78 -7.11 -11.65
N ILE A 115 11.49 -7.01 -11.99
CA ILE A 115 10.40 -7.27 -11.05
C ILE A 115 10.50 -8.68 -10.42
N LYS A 116 10.80 -9.70 -11.22
CA LYS A 116 10.95 -11.09 -10.71
C LYS A 116 12.13 -11.30 -9.79
N LYS A 117 13.12 -10.42 -9.82
CA LYS A 117 14.31 -10.48 -8.95
C LYS A 117 14.14 -9.69 -7.66
N LEU A 118 13.07 -8.88 -7.56
CA LEU A 118 12.83 -8.05 -6.40
C LEU A 118 12.64 -8.90 -5.14
N ASP A 119 13.50 -8.65 -4.18
CA ASP A 119 13.36 -9.12 -2.80
C ASP A 119 12.93 -7.93 -1.95
N ILE A 120 11.71 -7.97 -1.42
CA ILE A 120 11.12 -6.88 -0.61
C ILE A 120 12.01 -6.52 0.58
N THR A 121 12.80 -7.45 1.08
CA THR A 121 13.71 -7.24 2.22
C THR A 121 15.00 -6.50 1.86
N LYS A 122 15.33 -6.39 0.57
CA LYS A 122 16.57 -5.82 0.03
C LYS A 122 16.35 -4.70 -0.98
N ILE A 123 15.12 -4.22 -1.13
CA ILE A 123 14.79 -3.14 -2.07
C ILE A 123 15.40 -1.83 -1.56
N ASN A 124 16.59 -1.50 -2.01
CA ASN A 124 17.23 -0.21 -1.74
C ASN A 124 17.15 0.77 -2.92
N ASP A 125 16.94 0.28 -4.14
CA ASP A 125 16.99 1.09 -5.35
C ASP A 125 15.68 1.04 -6.13
N ASP A 126 15.32 2.17 -6.74
CA ASP A 126 14.24 2.25 -7.72
C ASP A 126 14.62 1.47 -8.97
N ILE A 127 13.62 0.90 -9.64
CA ILE A 127 13.84 0.22 -10.91
C ILE A 127 14.03 1.27 -12.00
N HIS A 128 15.28 1.50 -12.42
CA HIS A 128 15.62 2.38 -13.52
C HIS A 128 15.98 1.59 -14.78
N ILE A 129 14.97 1.17 -15.57
CA ILE A 129 15.21 0.35 -16.76
C ILE A 129 15.25 1.17 -18.04
N VAL A 130 14.46 2.24 -18.11
CA VAL A 130 14.31 3.04 -19.33
C VAL A 130 14.14 4.52 -18.98
N LYS A 131 14.89 5.39 -19.64
CA LYS A 131 14.57 6.81 -19.73
C LYS A 131 13.56 6.97 -20.89
N SER A 132 12.33 6.58 -20.68
CA SER A 132 11.26 6.70 -21.65
C SER A 132 10.18 7.62 -21.11
N THR A 133 9.64 8.46 -21.98
CA THR A 133 8.51 9.36 -21.70
C THR A 133 7.22 8.83 -22.31
N ASP A 134 7.20 7.55 -22.67
CA ASP A 134 6.04 6.83 -23.22
C ASP A 134 5.30 6.06 -22.11
N GLU A 135 4.29 5.29 -22.49
CA GLU A 135 3.44 4.50 -21.61
C GLU A 135 4.26 3.52 -20.71
N LEU A 136 5.43 3.11 -21.16
CA LEU A 136 6.33 2.25 -20.38
C LEU A 136 7.01 3.05 -19.26
N GLY A 137 7.36 4.31 -19.51
CA GLY A 137 7.86 5.24 -18.50
C GLY A 137 6.82 5.50 -17.42
N ASP A 138 5.56 5.72 -17.80
CA ASP A 138 4.45 5.91 -16.86
C ASP A 138 4.21 4.65 -16.01
N LEU A 139 4.24 3.47 -16.61
CA LEU A 139 4.16 2.19 -15.90
C LEU A 139 5.30 2.03 -14.89
N GLN A 140 6.53 2.38 -15.27
CA GLN A 140 7.70 2.32 -14.39
C GLN A 140 7.54 3.27 -13.19
N ASN A 141 7.08 4.49 -13.42
CA ASN A 141 6.85 5.48 -12.37
C ASN A 141 5.75 5.03 -11.39
N ALA A 142 4.62 4.54 -11.91
CA ALA A 142 3.53 4.00 -11.09
C ALA A 142 4.00 2.81 -10.25
N PHE A 143 4.81 1.92 -10.82
CA PHE A 143 5.37 0.77 -10.11
C PHE A 143 6.37 1.19 -9.03
N ASN A 144 7.27 2.14 -9.31
CA ASN A 144 8.22 2.66 -8.31
C ASN A 144 7.50 3.36 -7.16
N HIS A 145 6.42 4.10 -7.45
CA HIS A 145 5.58 4.70 -6.40
C HIS A 145 4.94 3.61 -5.51
N MET A 146 4.41 2.55 -6.10
CA MET A 146 3.88 1.41 -5.36
C MET A 146 4.95 0.73 -4.50
N LEU A 147 6.15 0.51 -5.04
CA LEU A 147 7.29 -0.04 -4.29
C LEU A 147 7.69 0.85 -3.11
N GLY A 148 7.70 2.17 -3.32
CA GLY A 148 7.95 3.14 -2.26
C GLY A 148 6.97 3.01 -1.10
N ASN A 149 5.68 2.91 -1.41
CA ASN A 149 4.62 2.72 -0.41
C ASN A 149 4.76 1.38 0.34
N ILE A 150 5.06 0.30 -0.38
CA ILE A 150 5.29 -1.03 0.23
C ILE A 150 6.51 -0.99 1.15
N ARG A 151 7.61 -0.38 0.71
CA ARG A 151 8.83 -0.24 1.49
C ARG A 151 8.58 0.55 2.77
N GLU A 152 7.92 1.68 2.67
CA GLU A 152 7.59 2.51 3.83
C GLU A 152 6.70 1.76 4.83
N SER A 153 5.72 1.00 4.33
CA SER A 153 4.86 0.16 5.16
C SER A 153 5.64 -0.97 5.83
N TYR A 154 6.55 -1.64 5.09
CA TYR A 154 7.41 -2.69 5.63
C TYR A 154 8.37 -2.17 6.72
N GLU A 155 9.00 -1.03 6.50
CA GLU A 155 9.90 -0.41 7.47
C GLU A 155 9.14 0.07 8.72
N ARG A 156 7.91 0.57 8.57
CA ARG A 156 7.03 0.89 9.71
C ARG A 156 6.70 -0.37 10.51
N GLN A 157 6.31 -1.45 9.84
CA GLN A 157 5.99 -2.73 10.49
C GLN A 157 7.20 -3.35 11.19
N LYS A 158 8.38 -3.28 10.56
CA LYS A 158 9.63 -3.77 11.14
C LYS A 158 10.00 -3.01 12.42
N ARG A 159 9.95 -1.66 12.37
CA ARG A 159 10.19 -0.81 13.55
C ARG A 159 9.16 -1.09 14.66
N PHE A 160 7.90 -1.24 14.30
CA PHE A 160 6.84 -1.61 15.25
C PHE A 160 7.16 -2.93 15.97
N SER A 161 7.50 -3.98 15.22
CA SER A 161 7.83 -5.29 15.80
C SER A 161 9.08 -5.24 16.69
N GLN A 162 10.13 -4.52 16.27
CA GLN A 162 11.35 -4.33 17.04
C GLN A 162 11.10 -3.56 18.34
N ASN A 163 10.32 -2.48 18.27
CA ASN A 163 9.97 -1.69 19.44
C ASN A 163 9.09 -2.48 20.40
N ALA A 164 8.09 -3.23 19.89
CA ALA A 164 7.26 -4.09 20.74
C ALA A 164 8.07 -5.12 21.51
N ALA A 165 9.01 -5.79 20.83
CA ALA A 165 9.91 -6.75 21.48
C ALA A 165 10.80 -6.07 22.52
N HIS A 166 11.30 -4.87 22.25
CA HIS A 166 12.14 -4.11 23.19
C HIS A 166 11.34 -3.67 24.42
N GLU A 167 10.13 -3.14 24.23
CA GLU A 167 9.27 -2.65 25.31
C GLU A 167 8.73 -3.80 26.20
N LEU A 168 8.56 -5.01 25.64
CA LEU A 168 8.23 -6.21 26.42
C LEU A 168 9.44 -6.79 27.18
N LYS A 169 10.66 -6.67 26.63
CA LYS A 169 11.87 -7.16 27.27
C LYS A 169 12.24 -6.35 28.51
N THR A 170 11.97 -5.05 28.52
CA THR A 170 12.33 -4.14 29.64
C THR A 170 11.66 -4.53 30.95
N PRO A 171 10.31 -4.72 31.04
CA PRO A 171 9.65 -5.14 32.28
C PRO A 171 10.10 -6.52 32.75
N VAL A 172 10.34 -7.46 31.83
CA VAL A 172 10.89 -8.79 32.20
C VAL A 172 12.27 -8.67 32.82
N ALA A 173 13.14 -7.82 32.26
CA ALA A 173 14.46 -7.57 32.82
C ALA A 173 14.38 -6.89 34.21
N ALA A 174 13.43 -5.98 34.43
CA ALA A 174 13.20 -5.34 35.71
C ALA A 174 12.73 -6.34 36.76
N ILE A 175 11.78 -7.22 36.44
CA ILE A 175 11.34 -8.30 37.36
C ILE A 175 12.53 -9.19 37.72
N ARG A 176 13.31 -9.61 36.73
CA ARG A 176 14.47 -10.46 36.94
C ARG A 176 15.52 -9.82 37.83
N ALA A 177 15.86 -8.56 37.62
CA ALA A 177 16.82 -7.81 38.41
C ALA A 177 16.37 -7.70 39.88
N ASN A 178 15.09 -7.40 40.14
CA ASN A 178 14.55 -7.33 41.52
C ASN A 178 14.53 -8.71 42.19
N LEU A 179 14.23 -9.77 41.41
CA LEU A 179 14.31 -11.15 41.93
C LEU A 179 15.76 -11.52 42.29
N GLU A 180 16.75 -11.14 41.51
CA GLU A 180 18.16 -11.37 41.78
C GLU A 180 18.61 -10.63 43.06
N VAL A 181 18.16 -9.37 43.26
CA VAL A 181 18.42 -8.60 44.47
C VAL A 181 17.81 -9.29 45.68
N LEU A 182 16.55 -9.71 45.64
CA LEU A 182 15.88 -10.42 46.71
C LEU A 182 16.58 -11.75 47.08
N ASN A 183 17.11 -12.46 46.07
CA ASN A 183 17.84 -13.73 46.29
C ASN A 183 19.27 -13.55 46.81
N LEU A 184 19.85 -12.35 46.70
CA LEU A 184 21.19 -12.04 47.25
C LEU A 184 21.15 -11.69 48.74
N ASP A 185 19.98 -11.35 49.27
CA ASP A 185 19.79 -11.13 50.69
C ASP A 185 19.67 -12.50 51.42
N GLU A 186 20.54 -12.72 52.41
CA GLU A 186 20.55 -13.98 53.16
C GLU A 186 19.38 -14.10 54.16
N GLU A 187 18.81 -12.97 54.61
CA GLU A 187 17.68 -12.91 55.56
C GLU A 187 16.66 -11.83 55.14
N PRO A 188 15.96 -11.98 54.01
CA PRO A 188 15.03 -10.95 53.52
C PRO A 188 13.84 -10.79 54.49
N GLU A 189 13.49 -9.53 54.77
CA GLU A 189 12.35 -9.19 55.60
C GLU A 189 11.02 -9.30 54.82
N ILE A 190 9.89 -9.35 55.53
CA ILE A 190 8.56 -9.40 54.93
C ILE A 190 8.32 -8.15 54.01
N GLU A 191 8.93 -7.03 54.34
CA GLU A 191 8.83 -5.79 53.57
C GLU A 191 9.50 -5.94 52.20
N ASP A 192 10.65 -6.60 52.10
CA ASP A 192 11.35 -6.85 50.83
C ASP A 192 10.51 -7.70 49.84
N TYR A 193 9.79 -8.69 50.38
CA TYR A 193 8.84 -9.49 49.61
C TYR A 193 7.64 -8.65 49.14
N LYS A 194 7.11 -7.74 49.97
CA LYS A 194 6.01 -6.86 49.59
C LYS A 194 6.43 -5.90 48.50
N ASP A 195 7.61 -5.28 48.60
CA ASP A 195 8.17 -4.39 47.59
C ASP A 195 8.38 -5.12 46.28
N PHE A 196 8.91 -6.35 46.34
CA PHE A 196 9.05 -7.19 45.14
C PHE A 196 7.69 -7.48 44.48
N VAL A 197 6.68 -7.88 45.24
CA VAL A 197 5.33 -8.15 44.72
C VAL A 197 4.73 -6.91 44.09
N GLU A 198 4.92 -5.72 44.70
CA GLU A 198 4.46 -4.45 44.12
C GLU A 198 5.16 -4.12 42.79
N VAL A 199 6.49 -4.32 42.73
CA VAL A 199 7.25 -4.14 41.47
C VAL A 199 6.73 -5.10 40.41
N VAL A 200 6.56 -6.38 40.71
CA VAL A 200 6.05 -7.38 39.76
C VAL A 200 4.66 -7.01 39.29
N GLY A 201 3.76 -6.58 40.17
CA GLY A 201 2.42 -6.13 39.85
C GLY A 201 2.46 -4.99 38.81
N ARG A 202 3.25 -3.94 39.06
CA ARG A 202 3.41 -2.80 38.12
C ARG A 202 3.95 -3.23 36.75
N GLN A 203 4.92 -4.16 36.73
CA GLN A 203 5.48 -4.64 35.43
C GLN A 203 4.48 -5.50 34.65
N ILE A 204 3.66 -6.32 35.34
CA ILE A 204 2.58 -7.08 34.68
C ILE A 204 1.53 -6.17 34.09
N GLU A 205 1.09 -5.13 34.79
CA GLU A 205 0.14 -4.14 34.28
C GLU A 205 0.69 -3.42 33.04
N MET A 206 1.98 -3.04 33.08
CA MET A 206 2.66 -2.45 31.94
C MET A 206 2.69 -3.40 30.74
N MET A 207 3.07 -4.66 30.91
CA MET A 207 3.06 -5.67 29.84
C MET A 207 1.66 -5.88 29.28
N ASN A 208 0.65 -5.96 30.14
CA ASN A 208 -0.74 -6.12 29.69
C ASN A 208 -1.21 -4.93 28.86
N SER A 209 -0.87 -3.70 29.27
CA SER A 209 -1.20 -2.50 28.47
C SER A 209 -0.52 -2.49 27.11
N ILE A 210 0.72 -2.97 27.00
CA ILE A 210 1.43 -3.13 25.73
C ILE A 210 0.73 -4.18 24.86
N VAL A 211 0.40 -5.35 25.39
CA VAL A 211 -0.27 -6.44 24.64
C VAL A 211 -1.65 -6.00 24.12
N VAL A 212 -2.44 -5.34 24.95
CA VAL A 212 -3.75 -4.79 24.55
C VAL A 212 -3.55 -3.74 23.45
N GLY A 213 -2.58 -2.84 23.61
CA GLY A 213 -2.25 -1.85 22.60
C GLY A 213 -1.83 -2.46 21.26
N LEU A 214 -0.95 -3.46 21.29
CA LEU A 214 -0.53 -4.20 20.10
C LEU A 214 -1.70 -4.90 19.41
N ARG A 215 -2.62 -5.49 20.17
CA ARG A 215 -3.82 -6.12 19.64
C ARG A 215 -4.73 -5.09 18.93
N LEU A 216 -4.96 -3.94 19.54
CA LEU A 216 -5.77 -2.87 18.93
C LEU A 216 -5.16 -2.32 17.64
N LEU A 217 -3.82 -2.19 17.59
CA LEU A 217 -3.10 -1.71 16.41
C LEU A 217 -2.96 -2.78 15.30
N SER A 218 -3.17 -4.06 15.59
CA SER A 218 -3.02 -5.17 14.65
C SER A 218 -4.31 -5.80 14.15
N ASN A 219 -5.42 -5.61 14.86
CA ASN A 219 -6.71 -6.26 14.55
C ASN A 219 -7.70 -5.30 13.89
N GLU A 220 -8.23 -5.73 12.76
CA GLU A 220 -9.41 -5.14 12.10
C GLU A 220 -10.72 -5.78 12.61
N GLU A 221 -10.89 -5.91 13.93
CA GLU A 221 -12.16 -6.38 14.47
C GLU A 221 -13.29 -5.41 14.08
N SER A 222 -14.47 -5.94 13.76
CA SER A 222 -15.64 -5.13 13.45
C SER A 222 -16.06 -4.32 14.68
N LEU A 223 -16.30 -3.01 14.49
CA LEU A 223 -16.76 -2.12 15.55
C LEU A 223 -18.19 -2.49 15.99
N ASN A 224 -18.42 -2.52 17.28
CA ASN A 224 -19.76 -2.63 17.85
C ASN A 224 -20.37 -1.21 18.00
N ILE A 225 -20.93 -0.70 16.91
CA ILE A 225 -21.46 0.67 16.87
C ILE A 225 -22.80 0.77 17.62
N GLU A 226 -22.82 1.63 18.64
CA GLU A 226 -24.01 2.00 19.41
C GLU A 226 -24.09 3.51 19.67
N LYS A 227 -25.22 3.99 20.18
CA LYS A 227 -25.36 5.38 20.61
C LYS A 227 -24.66 5.60 21.95
N VAL A 228 -23.57 6.35 21.91
CA VAL A 228 -22.72 6.62 23.06
C VAL A 228 -22.92 8.02 23.60
N TYR A 229 -23.27 8.14 24.88
CA TYR A 229 -23.43 9.41 25.60
C TYR A 229 -22.06 9.86 26.15
N LEU A 230 -21.43 10.82 25.50
CA LEU A 230 -20.07 11.27 25.86
C LEU A 230 -19.98 11.85 27.26
N TYR A 231 -20.98 12.62 27.69
CA TYR A 231 -21.05 13.19 29.05
C TYR A 231 -20.90 12.09 30.13
N LYS A 232 -21.57 10.95 29.95
CA LYS A 232 -21.49 9.83 30.91
C LYS A 232 -20.10 9.21 30.95
N ILE A 233 -19.53 8.95 29.76
CA ILE A 233 -18.19 8.36 29.64
C ILE A 233 -17.13 9.25 30.28
N ILE A 234 -17.19 10.58 30.06
CA ILE A 234 -16.22 11.52 30.62
C ILE A 234 -16.29 11.53 32.16
N ASN A 235 -17.51 11.54 32.72
CA ASN A 235 -17.65 11.47 34.20
C ASN A 235 -17.14 10.14 34.75
N GLU A 236 -17.45 9.00 34.13
CA GLU A 236 -16.88 7.70 34.52
C GLU A 236 -15.36 7.73 34.53
N ILE A 237 -14.72 8.34 33.52
CA ILE A 237 -13.26 8.44 33.44
C ILE A 237 -12.69 9.36 34.55
N ILE A 238 -13.35 10.47 34.84
CA ILE A 238 -12.93 11.38 35.92
C ILE A 238 -13.00 10.66 37.27
N GLU A 239 -14.08 9.92 37.50
CA GLU A 239 -14.24 9.09 38.73
C GLU A 239 -13.16 7.98 38.80
N ASP A 240 -12.91 7.27 37.72
CA ASP A 240 -11.90 6.22 37.65
C ASP A 240 -10.47 6.76 37.95
N LEU A 241 -10.18 8.03 37.64
CA LEU A 241 -8.87 8.67 37.77
C LEU A 241 -8.76 9.59 39.04
N ASP A 242 -9.81 9.70 39.87
CA ASP A 242 -9.87 10.62 41.01
C ASP A 242 -8.68 10.46 41.99
N TYR A 243 -8.23 9.21 42.24
CA TYR A 243 -7.09 8.98 43.08
C TYR A 243 -5.77 9.57 42.58
N LYS A 244 -5.54 9.52 41.22
CA LYS A 244 -4.35 10.11 40.59
C LYS A 244 -4.38 11.62 40.59
N ILE A 245 -5.58 12.21 40.42
CA ILE A 245 -5.81 13.64 40.46
C ILE A 245 -5.47 14.18 41.86
N LYS A 246 -5.95 13.48 42.89
CA LYS A 246 -5.69 13.84 44.27
C LYS A 246 -4.23 13.65 44.69
N GLU A 247 -3.56 12.61 44.22
CA GLU A 247 -2.14 12.34 44.46
C GLU A 247 -1.23 13.51 44.04
N LYS A 248 -1.58 14.18 42.91
CA LYS A 248 -0.84 15.34 42.40
C LYS A 248 -1.45 16.70 42.80
N ASN A 249 -2.49 16.72 43.62
CA ASN A 249 -3.26 17.92 43.97
C ASN A 249 -3.75 18.69 42.74
N GLN A 250 -4.11 18.00 41.67
CA GLN A 250 -4.62 18.60 40.44
C GLN A 250 -6.12 18.83 40.54
N ASN A 251 -6.64 19.74 39.68
CA ASN A 251 -8.06 19.99 39.56
C ASN A 251 -8.52 19.77 38.13
N ILE A 252 -9.63 19.03 37.94
CA ILE A 252 -10.29 18.91 36.65
C ILE A 252 -11.53 19.78 36.62
N GLU A 253 -11.60 20.65 35.62
CA GLU A 253 -12.78 21.41 35.27
C GLU A 253 -13.44 20.80 34.03
N PHE A 254 -14.65 20.24 34.21
CA PHE A 254 -15.42 19.69 33.13
C PHE A 254 -16.60 20.56 32.77
N THR A 255 -16.57 21.16 31.59
CA THR A 255 -17.64 21.94 30.99
C THR A 255 -18.30 21.22 29.83
N CYS A 256 -19.63 21.31 29.73
CA CYS A 256 -20.39 20.61 28.72
C CYS A 256 -21.54 21.49 28.22
N ASP A 257 -21.54 21.79 26.91
CA ASP A 257 -22.56 22.62 26.27
C ASP A 257 -23.88 21.83 26.11
N ASN A 258 -23.78 20.49 25.83
CA ASN A 258 -24.96 19.64 25.64
C ASN A 258 -24.75 18.24 26.28
N LYS A 259 -25.35 18.04 27.46
CA LYS A 259 -25.27 16.76 28.21
C LYS A 259 -25.90 15.57 27.48
N ASN A 260 -26.76 15.81 26.49
CA ASN A 260 -27.41 14.79 25.69
C ASN A 260 -26.66 14.48 24.38
N MET A 261 -25.47 15.04 24.19
CA MET A 261 -24.65 14.75 23.02
C MET A 261 -24.35 13.25 22.91
N THR A 262 -24.68 12.68 21.78
CA THR A 262 -24.40 11.28 21.44
C THR A 262 -23.62 11.18 20.13
N ILE A 263 -22.79 10.15 20.04
CA ILE A 263 -22.11 9.75 18.83
C ILE A 263 -22.42 8.28 18.53
N ASP A 264 -22.39 7.88 17.26
CA ASP A 264 -22.46 6.47 16.87
C ASP A 264 -21.05 5.88 16.88
N ALA A 265 -20.75 5.06 17.88
CA ALA A 265 -19.40 4.58 18.11
C ALA A 265 -19.38 3.29 18.96
N ASP A 266 -18.23 2.61 18.98
CA ASP A 266 -17.95 1.54 19.94
C ASP A 266 -17.62 2.16 21.32
N ARG A 267 -18.52 1.96 22.29
CA ARG A 267 -18.43 2.55 23.63
C ARG A 267 -17.12 2.19 24.34
N VAL A 268 -16.67 0.95 24.23
CA VAL A 268 -15.47 0.47 24.93
C VAL A 268 -14.24 1.16 24.36
N LEU A 269 -14.14 1.21 23.04
CA LEU A 269 -13.00 1.82 22.35
C LEU A 269 -12.97 3.34 22.57
N ILE A 270 -14.11 4.02 22.48
CA ILE A 270 -14.17 5.47 22.72
C ILE A 270 -13.83 5.80 24.19
N LYS A 271 -14.34 5.02 25.15
CA LYS A 271 -13.93 5.19 26.56
C LYS A 271 -12.42 5.06 26.71
N GLN A 272 -11.80 4.08 26.06
CA GLN A 272 -10.36 3.87 26.08
C GLN A 272 -9.57 5.02 25.45
N ALA A 273 -10.04 5.56 24.30
CA ALA A 273 -9.39 6.68 23.66
C ALA A 273 -9.41 7.93 24.55
N ILE A 274 -10.56 8.29 25.10
CA ILE A 274 -10.70 9.44 26.01
C ILE A 274 -9.90 9.23 27.30
N PHE A 275 -9.95 8.03 27.88
CA PHE A 275 -9.17 7.68 29.05
C PHE A 275 -7.67 7.90 28.82
N ASN A 276 -7.13 7.46 27.68
CA ASN A 276 -5.71 7.63 27.37
C ASN A 276 -5.31 9.10 27.29
N ILE A 277 -6.16 9.97 26.72
CA ILE A 277 -5.88 11.40 26.65
C ILE A 277 -5.95 12.05 28.04
N VAL A 278 -7.01 11.79 28.81
CA VAL A 278 -7.16 12.33 30.17
C VAL A 278 -6.02 11.84 31.09
N HIS A 279 -5.67 10.56 31.00
CA HIS A 279 -4.55 9.99 31.75
C HIS A 279 -3.21 10.65 31.38
N ASN A 280 -2.99 10.94 30.09
CA ASN A 280 -1.82 11.70 29.65
C ASN A 280 -1.86 13.15 30.18
N ALA A 281 -3.00 13.81 30.16
CA ALA A 281 -3.16 15.15 30.71
C ALA A 281 -2.78 15.18 32.19
N ILE A 282 -3.29 14.27 33.02
CA ILE A 282 -2.96 14.17 34.45
C ILE A 282 -1.46 13.90 34.64
N ARG A 283 -0.90 13.02 33.83
CA ARG A 283 0.48 12.57 33.94
C ARG A 283 1.51 13.67 33.67
N TYR A 284 1.30 14.44 32.60
CA TYR A 284 2.22 15.47 32.10
C TYR A 284 1.90 16.88 32.61
N SER A 285 0.83 17.05 33.37
CA SER A 285 0.55 18.29 34.11
C SER A 285 1.47 18.44 35.30
N TRP A 286 1.76 19.71 35.64
CA TRP A 286 2.44 20.06 36.88
C TRP A 286 1.59 19.72 38.12
N GLU A 287 2.22 19.65 39.25
CA GLU A 287 1.50 19.60 40.55
C GLU A 287 0.67 20.87 40.72
N ASN A 288 -0.52 20.73 41.33
CA ASN A 288 -1.51 21.81 41.53
C ASN A 288 -2.01 22.43 40.20
N ALA A 289 -1.81 21.81 39.03
CA ALA A 289 -2.28 22.34 37.75
C ALA A 289 -3.77 22.09 37.53
N PHE A 290 -4.36 22.91 36.64
CA PHE A 290 -5.72 22.73 36.14
C PHE A 290 -5.69 21.89 34.82
N ILE A 291 -6.68 21.01 34.70
CA ILE A 291 -6.97 20.28 33.48
C ILE A 291 -8.39 20.66 33.04
N GLU A 292 -8.52 21.24 31.88
CA GLU A 292 -9.80 21.66 31.31
C GLU A 292 -10.31 20.60 30.35
N ILE A 293 -11.51 20.08 30.57
CA ILE A 293 -12.22 19.20 29.67
C ILE A 293 -13.46 19.92 29.16
N LYS A 294 -13.56 20.13 27.85
CA LYS A 294 -14.70 20.88 27.27
C LYS A 294 -15.37 19.98 26.19
N LEU A 295 -16.62 19.63 26.45
CA LEU A 295 -17.49 18.93 25.51
C LEU A 295 -18.40 19.92 24.80
N GLY A 296 -18.10 20.26 23.55
CA GLY A 296 -18.92 21.08 22.67
C GLY A 296 -19.91 20.25 21.86
N ASP A 297 -20.59 20.87 20.89
CA ASP A 297 -21.61 20.17 20.07
C ASP A 297 -21.08 19.02 19.23
N ASN A 298 -19.85 19.08 18.77
CA ASN A 298 -19.26 18.04 17.91
C ASN A 298 -17.78 17.77 18.21
N SER A 299 -17.25 18.33 19.28
CA SER A 299 -15.83 18.20 19.63
C SER A 299 -15.64 18.02 21.11
N LEU A 300 -14.54 17.35 21.46
CA LEU A 300 -14.03 17.21 22.81
C LEU A 300 -12.63 17.81 22.86
N SER A 301 -12.43 18.85 23.66
CA SER A 301 -11.11 19.41 23.96
C SER A 301 -10.69 18.97 25.36
N ILE A 302 -9.44 18.52 25.48
CA ILE A 302 -8.78 18.20 26.75
C ILE A 302 -7.48 18.98 26.76
N LYS A 303 -7.40 19.96 27.67
CA LYS A 303 -6.29 20.89 27.80
C LYS A 303 -5.66 20.76 29.17
N ASN A 304 -4.35 20.67 29.21
CA ASN A 304 -3.59 20.58 30.44
C ASN A 304 -2.44 21.57 30.47
N HIS A 305 -2.12 22.08 31.65
CA HIS A 305 -0.97 22.94 31.90
C HIS A 305 0.20 22.11 32.42
N GLY A 306 1.24 22.01 31.61
CA GLY A 306 2.35 21.12 31.90
C GLY A 306 3.46 21.22 30.87
N GLU A 307 4.17 20.13 30.67
CA GLU A 307 5.28 20.04 29.72
C GLU A 307 4.77 20.22 28.28
N SER A 308 5.40 21.13 27.54
CA SER A 308 5.06 21.40 26.15
C SER A 308 5.56 20.31 25.18
N ILE A 309 4.89 20.20 24.04
CA ILE A 309 5.28 19.33 22.95
C ILE A 309 5.95 20.18 21.87
N PRO A 310 7.21 19.90 21.46
CA PRO A 310 7.88 20.58 20.36
C PRO A 310 7.07 20.50 19.07
N LYS A 311 7.04 21.57 18.27
CA LYS A 311 6.25 21.64 17.03
C LYS A 311 6.52 20.50 16.06
N GLU A 312 7.80 20.09 15.91
CA GLU A 312 8.23 18.98 15.07
C GLU A 312 7.76 17.60 15.56
N SER A 313 7.26 17.54 16.80
CA SER A 313 6.77 16.33 17.44
C SER A 313 5.25 16.19 17.42
N LEU A 314 4.50 17.28 17.16
CA LEU A 314 3.03 17.29 17.23
C LEU A 314 2.34 16.25 16.33
N GLU A 315 2.90 15.96 15.16
CA GLU A 315 2.38 14.90 14.27
C GLU A 315 2.89 13.53 14.71
N LYS A 316 4.12 13.45 15.22
CA LYS A 316 4.79 12.19 15.55
C LYS A 316 4.31 11.57 16.87
N ILE A 317 3.73 12.37 17.79
CA ILE A 317 3.23 11.83 19.06
C ILE A 317 2.13 10.78 18.91
N PHE A 318 1.52 10.69 17.72
CA PHE A 318 0.53 9.68 17.36
C PHE A 318 1.15 8.42 16.74
N GLU A 319 2.47 8.41 16.49
CA GLU A 319 3.17 7.21 16.03
C GLU A 319 3.40 6.25 17.20
N ALA A 320 3.24 4.95 16.94
CA ALA A 320 3.46 3.92 17.95
C ALA A 320 4.91 3.94 18.48
N PHE A 321 5.06 3.89 19.81
CA PHE A 321 6.35 3.94 20.52
C PHE A 321 7.12 5.27 20.39
N TYR A 322 6.49 6.31 19.89
CA TYR A 322 7.09 7.63 19.88
C TYR A 322 6.96 8.30 21.25
N CYS A 323 8.05 8.86 21.74
CA CYS A 323 8.11 9.65 22.96
C CYS A 323 9.00 10.86 22.73
N VAL A 324 8.56 12.06 23.13
CA VAL A 324 9.35 13.30 23.05
C VAL A 324 10.62 13.17 23.87
N ASP A 325 10.51 12.62 25.09
CA ASP A 325 11.64 12.29 25.96
C ASP A 325 11.53 10.83 26.46
N LYS A 326 12.37 9.96 25.89
CA LYS A 326 12.39 8.54 26.23
C LYS A 326 12.82 8.26 27.67
N SER A 327 13.67 9.12 28.25
CA SER A 327 14.18 8.93 29.62
C SER A 327 13.10 9.18 30.65
N ARG A 328 12.32 10.22 30.45
CA ARG A 328 11.17 10.56 31.30
C ARG A 328 9.97 9.63 31.09
N ALA A 329 9.69 9.26 29.83
CA ALA A 329 8.62 8.30 29.55
C ALA A 329 8.82 7.00 30.34
N LYS A 330 10.05 6.48 30.42
CA LYS A 330 10.39 5.30 31.23
C LYS A 330 10.21 5.51 32.72
N LYS A 331 10.60 6.68 33.25
CA LYS A 331 10.44 7.01 34.69
C LYS A 331 8.96 6.98 35.10
N PHE A 332 8.07 7.33 34.22
CA PHE A 332 6.62 7.33 34.47
C PHE A 332 5.88 6.10 33.90
N GLY A 333 6.58 5.07 33.36
CA GLY A 333 5.97 3.84 32.85
C GLY A 333 5.21 4.00 31.53
N GLY A 334 5.63 4.94 30.64
CA GLY A 334 4.99 5.15 29.34
C GLY A 334 5.61 4.34 28.21
N SER A 335 4.80 3.56 27.52
CA SER A 335 5.22 2.74 26.37
C SER A 335 5.20 3.48 25.03
N GLY A 336 4.72 4.74 24.98
CA GLY A 336 4.50 5.46 23.74
C GLY A 336 3.37 4.91 22.85
N LEU A 337 2.53 4.02 23.40
CA LEU A 337 1.40 3.43 22.65
C LEU A 337 0.08 4.19 22.85
N GLY A 338 -0.09 4.92 23.95
CA GLY A 338 -1.38 5.51 24.32
C GLY A 338 -1.99 6.40 23.26
N LEU A 339 -1.23 7.37 22.73
CA LEU A 339 -1.73 8.27 21.66
C LEU A 339 -1.84 7.60 20.30
N ALA A 340 -1.02 6.61 20.00
CA ALA A 340 -1.17 5.79 18.80
C ALA A 340 -2.47 4.98 18.83
N ILE A 341 -2.83 4.42 19.98
CA ILE A 341 -4.11 3.73 20.20
C ILE A 341 -5.28 4.71 20.04
N VAL A 342 -5.17 5.91 20.59
CA VAL A 342 -6.19 6.97 20.40
C VAL A 342 -6.40 7.24 18.92
N LYS A 343 -5.32 7.47 18.18
CA LYS A 343 -5.38 7.76 16.74
C LYS A 343 -6.04 6.62 15.98
N GLU A 344 -5.65 5.38 16.21
CA GLU A 344 -6.22 4.18 15.58
C GLU A 344 -7.72 4.04 15.86
N ILE A 345 -8.14 4.20 17.13
CA ILE A 345 -9.54 4.13 17.51
C ILE A 345 -10.36 5.20 16.77
N LEU A 346 -9.88 6.44 16.77
CA LEU A 346 -10.59 7.55 16.14
C LEU A 346 -10.64 7.42 14.62
N ASP A 347 -9.54 6.98 13.97
CA ASP A 347 -9.50 6.73 12.52
C ASP A 347 -10.49 5.65 12.10
N ARG A 348 -10.63 4.56 12.87
CA ARG A 348 -11.64 3.52 12.65
C ARG A 348 -13.07 4.05 12.72
N HIS A 349 -13.31 5.02 13.58
CA HIS A 349 -14.62 5.69 13.71
C HIS A 349 -14.79 6.85 12.74
N LYS A 350 -13.79 7.15 11.88
CA LYS A 350 -13.73 8.31 10.98
C LYS A 350 -13.78 9.65 11.70
N PHE A 351 -13.31 9.69 12.93
CA PHE A 351 -13.14 10.89 13.73
C PHE A 351 -11.72 11.44 13.57
N ARG A 352 -11.52 12.71 13.87
CA ARG A 352 -10.20 13.34 13.76
C ARG A 352 -9.67 13.73 15.13
N ILE A 353 -8.36 13.66 15.29
CA ILE A 353 -7.66 14.19 16.46
C ILE A 353 -6.57 15.15 16.01
N SER A 354 -6.42 16.24 16.74
CA SER A 354 -5.31 17.17 16.61
C SER A 354 -4.74 17.53 17.98
N ALA A 355 -3.49 17.98 17.99
CA ALA A 355 -2.81 18.45 19.19
C ALA A 355 -2.25 19.85 18.97
N ASN A 356 -2.44 20.72 19.94
CA ASN A 356 -1.84 22.04 20.01
C ASN A 356 -0.96 22.12 21.26
N SER A 357 0.16 22.83 21.17
CA SER A 357 1.03 23.06 22.32
C SER A 357 1.62 24.46 22.26
N VAL A 358 1.59 25.14 23.38
CA VAL A 358 2.25 26.43 23.59
C VAL A 358 3.34 26.24 24.64
N ASP A 359 4.56 26.60 24.28
CA ASP A 359 5.72 26.37 25.13
C ASP A 359 5.58 27.10 26.48
N GLY A 360 5.76 26.34 27.58
CA GLY A 360 5.63 26.83 28.95
C GLY A 360 4.21 27.17 29.40
N ASP A 361 3.17 26.82 28.62
CA ASP A 361 1.79 27.16 28.99
C ASP A 361 0.90 25.91 28.98
N PHE A 362 0.50 25.40 27.80
CA PHE A 362 -0.44 24.28 27.73
C PHE A 362 -0.19 23.30 26.59
N VAL A 363 -0.76 22.09 26.74
CA VAL A 363 -1.00 21.13 25.68
C VAL A 363 -2.50 20.88 25.60
N GLU A 364 -3.06 20.89 24.39
CA GLU A 364 -4.47 20.65 24.13
C GLU A 364 -4.63 19.58 23.06
N PHE A 365 -5.47 18.59 23.35
CA PHE A 365 -5.92 17.58 22.41
C PHE A 365 -7.38 17.86 22.05
N ILE A 366 -7.67 17.88 20.75
CA ILE A 366 -9.01 18.13 20.23
C ILE A 366 -9.46 16.94 19.39
N ILE A 367 -10.57 16.33 19.79
CA ILE A 367 -11.26 15.30 18.99
C ILE A 367 -12.43 15.97 18.28
N ASP A 368 -12.52 15.80 16.96
CA ASP A 368 -13.65 16.20 16.14
C ASP A 368 -14.45 14.94 15.73
N PHE A 369 -15.71 14.90 16.13
CA PHE A 369 -16.65 13.80 15.87
C PHE A 369 -17.42 13.96 14.55
N LYS A 370 -17.19 15.05 13.80
CA LYS A 370 -17.62 15.18 12.40
C LYS A 370 -16.49 14.74 11.49
N GLY A 371 -16.65 13.58 10.85
CA GLY A 371 -15.74 13.06 9.87
C GLY A 371 -15.73 13.85 8.55
#